data_58fd3a5ff6538f3aabd217599d962373
#
_entry.id   58fd3a5ff6538f3aabd217599d962373
#
_cell.length_a   1.000
_cell.length_b   1.000
_cell.length_c   1.000
_cell.angle_alpha   90.00
_cell.angle_beta   90.00
_cell.angle_gamma   90.00
#
_symmetry.space_group_name_H-M   'P 1'
#
loop_
_entity.id
_entity.type
_entity.pdbx_description
1 polymer ?
#
loop_
_entity_poly.entity_id
_entity_poly.type
_entity_poly.pdbx_seq_one_letter_code
_entity_poly.pdbx_strand_id
1 'polypeptide(L)'
;MTWEPEPGDVIADRYDLQEFLGKGGFAKAYRATDRATGDNVVLKHPNYTESQNDPDVIEAYFRKEAESLLKIREAGGHENVMDLYDQVTERDVPFLVVELVAGGIELDEVIDRHGPIEDTDQVRQIGIDLSDAMGFLHEHEIVYRDLKPENVMLTSDITPTLIDFNTATGFDAAGDPSTGNSGTTILGPFKPREVAEASRTDVRQGPWSDVYSIGKILLFLLKGSVPKKDGVDPRDFGADCEDYLAEIVERATQTDYRDRYRNATVLKEVLQTRDPEPPARASVRYVQADERFTVEPGDTIGRQGARGPSASIAIDDPQGEYISSVQVQFDTADGDWHLHDRSLNGTFVQQGRGWQRVLCAAGRERLRDEGEDPTDRHGRVPPESVRLHDGDLVSLVHPTYGVTFEFHPET
;
A
#
# COMPACT_ATOMS: atom_id res chain seq x y z
N MET A 1 -42.06 -12.76 0.20
CA MET A 1 -41.32 -12.77 -1.10
C MET A 1 -40.63 -11.43 -1.18
N THR A 2 -39.33 -11.43 -1.25
CA THR A 2 -38.55 -10.22 -1.45
C THR A 2 -38.83 -9.73 -2.89
N TRP A 3 -39.17 -8.46 -3.04
CA TRP A 3 -39.33 -7.86 -4.37
C TRP A 3 -38.02 -7.92 -5.14
N GLU A 4 -38.08 -8.22 -6.41
CA GLU A 4 -36.95 -8.29 -7.31
C GLU A 4 -37.12 -7.22 -8.39
N PRO A 5 -36.14 -6.33 -8.60
CA PRO A 5 -36.23 -5.32 -9.66
C PRO A 5 -36.03 -5.93 -11.05
N GLU A 6 -36.75 -5.37 -12.03
CA GLU A 6 -36.67 -5.79 -13.44
C GLU A 6 -36.34 -4.58 -14.35
N PRO A 7 -35.76 -4.80 -15.55
CA PRO A 7 -35.62 -3.75 -16.54
C PRO A 7 -36.95 -3.06 -16.83
N GLY A 8 -36.95 -1.72 -16.78
CA GLY A 8 -38.13 -0.88 -16.87
C GLY A 8 -38.66 -0.35 -15.54
N ASP A 9 -38.20 -0.88 -14.41
CA ASP A 9 -38.48 -0.30 -13.10
C ASP A 9 -37.74 1.02 -12.89
N VAL A 10 -38.30 1.88 -12.05
CA VAL A 10 -37.70 3.13 -11.62
C VAL A 10 -37.35 3.01 -10.14
N ILE A 11 -36.10 3.15 -9.82
CA ILE A 11 -35.58 3.04 -8.45
C ILE A 11 -35.42 4.44 -7.85
N ALA A 12 -36.00 4.64 -6.65
CA ALA A 12 -35.98 5.88 -5.89
C ALA A 12 -36.45 7.11 -6.72
N ASP A 13 -37.45 6.91 -7.60
CA ASP A 13 -37.98 7.91 -8.54
C ASP A 13 -36.94 8.58 -9.46
N ARG A 14 -35.72 8.05 -9.49
CA ARG A 14 -34.56 8.68 -10.17
C ARG A 14 -33.87 7.79 -11.19
N TYR A 15 -33.72 6.50 -10.92
CA TYR A 15 -32.87 5.63 -11.73
C TYR A 15 -33.71 4.68 -12.57
N ASP A 16 -33.69 4.86 -13.91
CA ASP A 16 -34.37 3.99 -14.86
C ASP A 16 -33.54 2.73 -15.12
N LEU A 17 -33.98 1.58 -14.61
CA LEU A 17 -33.32 0.30 -14.88
C LEU A 17 -33.48 -0.10 -16.34
N GLN A 18 -32.37 -0.40 -17.00
CA GLN A 18 -32.38 -0.71 -18.44
C GLN A 18 -32.03 -2.14 -18.76
N GLU A 19 -30.91 -2.66 -18.24
CA GLU A 19 -30.33 -3.94 -18.61
C GLU A 19 -29.77 -4.66 -17.41
N PHE A 20 -30.02 -5.95 -17.33
CA PHE A 20 -29.33 -6.80 -16.35
C PHE A 20 -27.90 -7.07 -16.84
N LEU A 21 -26.90 -6.67 -16.06
CA LEU A 21 -25.48 -6.82 -16.39
C LEU A 21 -24.91 -8.15 -15.90
N GLY A 22 -25.35 -8.60 -14.71
CA GLY A 22 -24.82 -9.83 -14.15
C GLY A 22 -25.19 -10.05 -12.70
N LYS A 23 -24.81 -11.23 -12.19
CA LYS A 23 -25.01 -11.61 -10.79
C LYS A 23 -23.78 -12.30 -10.24
N GLY A 24 -23.44 -11.93 -9.03
CA GLY A 24 -22.47 -12.64 -8.20
C GLY A 24 -23.11 -13.41 -7.06
N GLY A 25 -22.31 -13.98 -6.19
CA GLY A 25 -22.77 -14.69 -5.00
C GLY A 25 -23.51 -13.81 -4.00
N PHE A 26 -23.30 -12.50 -4.01
CA PHE A 26 -23.83 -11.57 -3.01
C PHE A 26 -24.68 -10.45 -3.59
N ALA A 27 -24.46 -10.06 -4.84
CA ALA A 27 -25.18 -8.95 -5.47
C ALA A 27 -25.58 -9.25 -6.92
N LYS A 28 -26.59 -8.52 -7.38
CA LYS A 28 -27.00 -8.39 -8.79
C LYS A 28 -26.71 -6.97 -9.25
N ALA A 29 -26.33 -6.81 -10.51
CA ALA A 29 -25.99 -5.55 -11.12
C ALA A 29 -26.86 -5.25 -12.35
N TYR A 30 -27.33 -4.02 -12.44
CA TYR A 30 -28.14 -3.52 -13.54
C TYR A 30 -27.55 -2.21 -14.06
N ARG A 31 -27.55 -2.04 -15.36
CA ARG A 31 -27.36 -0.75 -15.98
C ARG A 31 -28.61 0.09 -15.80
N ALA A 32 -28.42 1.34 -15.43
CA ALA A 32 -29.52 2.30 -15.32
C ALA A 32 -29.13 3.67 -15.86
N THR A 33 -30.14 4.50 -16.16
CA THR A 33 -29.94 5.93 -16.47
C THR A 33 -30.38 6.77 -15.28
N ASP A 34 -29.52 7.65 -14.80
CA ASP A 34 -29.88 8.66 -13.81
C ASP A 34 -30.69 9.78 -14.49
N ARG A 35 -31.95 9.92 -14.13
CA ARG A 35 -32.86 10.97 -14.68
C ARG A 35 -32.42 12.39 -14.36
N ALA A 36 -31.61 12.56 -13.31
CA ALA A 36 -31.19 13.90 -12.88
C ALA A 36 -30.04 14.44 -13.74
N THR A 37 -29.11 13.55 -14.17
CA THR A 37 -27.93 13.93 -14.95
C THR A 37 -27.98 13.46 -16.41
N GLY A 38 -28.73 12.42 -16.69
CA GLY A 38 -28.75 11.72 -17.97
C GLY A 38 -27.64 10.69 -18.15
N ASP A 39 -26.79 10.52 -17.14
CA ASP A 39 -25.66 9.58 -17.19
C ASP A 39 -26.09 8.13 -17.00
N ASN A 40 -25.30 7.22 -17.54
CA ASN A 40 -25.46 5.80 -17.25
C ASN A 40 -24.67 5.43 -15.99
N VAL A 41 -25.30 4.62 -15.15
CA VAL A 41 -24.76 4.14 -13.88
C VAL A 41 -25.00 2.65 -13.74
N VAL A 42 -24.36 2.02 -12.76
CA VAL A 42 -24.67 0.64 -12.33
C VAL A 42 -25.40 0.69 -11.01
N LEU A 43 -26.54 0.00 -10.92
CA LEU A 43 -27.24 -0.26 -9.67
C LEU A 43 -26.94 -1.69 -9.21
N LYS A 44 -26.33 -1.82 -8.05
CA LYS A 44 -26.08 -3.11 -7.38
C LYS A 44 -27.08 -3.27 -6.25
N HIS A 45 -27.66 -4.47 -6.09
CA HIS A 45 -28.52 -4.79 -4.95
C HIS A 45 -28.26 -6.24 -4.47
N PRO A 46 -28.60 -6.60 -3.19
CA PRO A 46 -28.35 -7.93 -2.66
C PRO A 46 -29.06 -9.05 -3.45
N ASN A 47 -28.35 -10.14 -3.72
CA ASN A 47 -28.87 -11.30 -4.44
C ASN A 47 -29.55 -12.29 -3.49
N TYR A 48 -30.74 -11.96 -2.97
CA TYR A 48 -31.47 -12.83 -2.03
C TYR A 48 -32.17 -14.04 -2.69
N THR A 49 -32.43 -13.97 -3.99
CA THR A 49 -33.33 -14.92 -4.66
C THR A 49 -32.61 -16.05 -5.39
N GLU A 50 -31.41 -15.79 -5.88
CA GLU A 50 -30.66 -16.73 -6.71
C GLU A 50 -29.33 -17.18 -6.11
N SER A 51 -28.91 -16.57 -4.99
CA SER A 51 -27.74 -16.99 -4.25
C SER A 51 -28.01 -18.26 -3.45
N GLN A 52 -26.97 -19.09 -3.29
CA GLN A 52 -26.98 -20.24 -2.38
C GLN A 52 -26.51 -19.85 -0.97
N ASN A 53 -26.12 -18.60 -0.76
CA ASN A 53 -25.67 -18.08 0.52
C ASN A 53 -26.87 -17.74 1.42
N ASP A 54 -26.63 -17.75 2.73
CA ASP A 54 -27.60 -17.30 3.72
C ASP A 54 -27.90 -15.80 3.54
N PRO A 55 -29.17 -15.35 3.63
CA PRO A 55 -29.53 -13.94 3.51
C PRO A 55 -28.73 -13.01 4.46
N ASP A 56 -28.45 -13.42 5.68
CA ASP A 56 -27.69 -12.64 6.66
C ASP A 56 -26.22 -12.45 6.18
N VAL A 57 -25.68 -13.48 5.54
CA VAL A 57 -24.33 -13.42 4.93
C VAL A 57 -24.33 -12.47 3.73
N ILE A 58 -25.32 -12.56 2.85
CA ILE A 58 -25.47 -11.65 1.69
C ILE A 58 -25.54 -10.21 2.15
N GLU A 59 -26.37 -9.90 3.15
CA GLU A 59 -26.51 -8.56 3.70
C GLU A 59 -25.21 -8.04 4.32
N ALA A 60 -24.48 -8.90 5.05
CA ALA A 60 -23.21 -8.53 5.65
C ALA A 60 -22.15 -8.17 4.60
N TYR A 61 -22.06 -8.93 3.50
CA TYR A 61 -21.13 -8.64 2.41
C TYR A 61 -21.52 -7.37 1.65
N PHE A 62 -22.80 -7.19 1.35
CA PHE A 62 -23.30 -6.00 0.67
C PHE A 62 -23.07 -4.73 1.51
N ARG A 63 -23.28 -4.80 2.82
CA ARG A 63 -22.98 -3.70 3.75
C ARG A 63 -21.50 -3.37 3.80
N LYS A 64 -20.62 -4.37 3.82
CA LYS A 64 -19.17 -4.19 3.76
C LYS A 64 -18.74 -3.46 2.48
N GLU A 65 -19.29 -3.87 1.34
CA GLU A 65 -19.01 -3.17 0.07
C GLU A 65 -19.44 -1.69 0.16
N ALA A 66 -20.62 -1.42 0.68
CA ALA A 66 -21.13 -0.08 0.88
C ALA A 66 -20.23 0.77 1.79
N GLU A 67 -19.80 0.21 2.93
CA GLU A 67 -18.90 0.87 3.90
C GLU A 67 -17.53 1.16 3.28
N SER A 68 -16.96 0.20 2.53
CA SER A 68 -15.66 0.38 1.86
C SER A 68 -15.72 1.46 0.78
N LEU A 69 -16.73 1.41 -0.09
CA LEU A 69 -16.92 2.42 -1.15
C LEU A 69 -17.22 3.81 -0.58
N LEU A 70 -17.94 3.90 0.54
CA LEU A 70 -18.18 5.17 1.22
C LEU A 70 -16.88 5.76 1.77
N LYS A 71 -16.05 4.95 2.42
CA LYS A 71 -14.74 5.37 2.93
C LYS A 71 -13.82 5.85 1.79
N ILE A 72 -13.81 5.13 0.66
CA ILE A 72 -13.06 5.52 -0.55
C ILE A 72 -13.55 6.87 -1.07
N ARG A 73 -14.87 7.08 -1.19
CA ARG A 73 -15.46 8.35 -1.62
C ARG A 73 -15.12 9.51 -0.69
N GLU A 74 -15.17 9.28 0.63
CA GLU A 74 -14.82 10.30 1.64
C GLU A 74 -13.33 10.67 1.60
N ALA A 75 -12.48 9.73 1.18
CA ALA A 75 -11.05 9.94 0.94
C ALA A 75 -10.74 10.69 -0.37
N GLY A 76 -11.74 10.97 -1.21
CA GLY A 76 -11.59 11.68 -2.48
C GLY A 76 -11.65 10.82 -3.73
N GLY A 77 -11.79 9.49 -3.59
CA GLY A 77 -11.80 8.56 -4.71
C GLY A 77 -10.42 8.32 -5.33
N HIS A 78 -10.35 7.46 -6.33
CA HIS A 78 -9.13 7.17 -7.09
C HIS A 78 -9.48 6.76 -8.53
N GLU A 79 -8.77 7.25 -9.53
CA GLU A 79 -9.09 7.03 -10.96
C GLU A 79 -9.16 5.55 -11.39
N ASN A 80 -8.43 4.67 -10.71
CA ASN A 80 -8.46 3.22 -10.98
C ASN A 80 -9.37 2.45 -10.00
N VAL A 81 -10.26 3.12 -9.30
CA VAL A 81 -11.23 2.53 -8.37
C VAL A 81 -12.63 3.02 -8.70
N MET A 82 -13.56 2.10 -8.86
CA MET A 82 -14.98 2.40 -9.14
C MET A 82 -15.57 3.39 -8.15
N ASP A 83 -16.20 4.45 -8.64
CA ASP A 83 -16.83 5.47 -7.83
C ASP A 83 -18.19 5.02 -7.26
N LEU A 84 -18.48 5.42 -6.01
CA LEU A 84 -19.80 5.34 -5.41
C LEU A 84 -20.51 6.69 -5.57
N TYR A 85 -21.59 6.75 -6.34
CA TYR A 85 -22.36 7.97 -6.55
C TYR A 85 -23.44 8.18 -5.50
N ASP A 86 -24.19 7.12 -5.16
CA ASP A 86 -25.32 7.23 -4.25
C ASP A 86 -25.63 5.89 -3.55
N GLN A 87 -26.42 5.95 -2.48
CA GLN A 87 -27.04 4.81 -1.82
C GLN A 87 -28.52 5.09 -1.66
N VAL A 88 -29.36 4.25 -2.22
CA VAL A 88 -30.81 4.43 -2.20
C VAL A 88 -31.53 3.17 -1.75
N THR A 89 -32.77 3.31 -1.36
CA THR A 89 -33.63 2.16 -0.98
C THR A 89 -34.94 2.25 -1.74
N GLU A 90 -35.38 1.14 -2.30
CA GLU A 90 -36.69 0.99 -2.93
C GLU A 90 -37.37 -0.28 -2.37
N ARG A 91 -38.59 -0.14 -1.85
CA ARG A 91 -39.37 -1.27 -1.27
C ARG A 91 -38.57 -2.11 -0.26
N ASP A 92 -37.84 -1.47 0.64
CA ASP A 92 -36.96 -2.06 1.65
C ASP A 92 -35.75 -2.83 1.06
N VAL A 93 -35.46 -2.72 -0.24
CA VAL A 93 -34.24 -3.26 -0.87
C VAL A 93 -33.22 -2.14 -1.01
N PRO A 94 -32.00 -2.29 -0.47
CA PRO A 94 -30.93 -1.32 -0.63
C PRO A 94 -30.26 -1.47 -2.01
N PHE A 95 -29.85 -0.31 -2.56
CA PHE A 95 -29.08 -0.24 -3.80
C PHE A 95 -27.84 0.63 -3.61
N LEU A 96 -26.73 0.20 -4.21
CA LEU A 96 -25.56 1.02 -4.44
C LEU A 96 -25.60 1.52 -5.89
N VAL A 97 -25.48 2.83 -6.05
CA VAL A 97 -25.35 3.47 -7.37
C VAL A 97 -23.90 3.74 -7.59
N VAL A 98 -23.28 3.01 -8.52
CA VAL A 98 -21.84 3.05 -8.74
C VAL A 98 -21.53 3.39 -10.20
N GLU A 99 -20.29 3.70 -10.46
CA GLU A 99 -19.79 4.03 -11.79
C GLU A 99 -20.05 2.88 -12.78
N LEU A 100 -20.48 3.25 -13.99
CA LEU A 100 -20.42 2.40 -15.16
C LEU A 100 -19.10 2.68 -15.88
N VAL A 101 -18.11 1.80 -15.74
CA VAL A 101 -16.82 1.93 -16.46
C VAL A 101 -17.07 1.92 -17.94
N ALA A 102 -17.01 3.09 -18.57
CA ALA A 102 -17.41 3.27 -19.96
C ALA A 102 -16.49 2.50 -20.93
N GLY A 103 -17.07 1.56 -21.68
CA GLY A 103 -16.29 0.71 -22.61
C GLY A 103 -15.36 -0.29 -21.91
N GLY A 104 -15.47 -0.42 -20.58
CA GLY A 104 -14.71 -1.40 -19.81
C GLY A 104 -15.16 -2.84 -20.11
N ILE A 105 -14.20 -3.74 -20.16
CA ILE A 105 -14.39 -5.20 -20.32
C ILE A 105 -13.63 -5.87 -19.17
N GLU A 106 -14.19 -6.90 -18.56
CA GLU A 106 -13.50 -7.67 -17.53
C GLU A 106 -12.17 -8.24 -18.06
N LEU A 107 -11.14 -8.18 -17.27
CA LEU A 107 -9.77 -8.53 -17.68
C LEU A 107 -9.63 -9.99 -18.14
N ASP A 108 -10.36 -10.92 -17.54
CA ASP A 108 -10.41 -12.31 -17.99
C ASP A 108 -11.02 -12.42 -19.38
N GLU A 109 -12.09 -11.68 -19.68
CA GLU A 109 -12.73 -11.66 -20.99
C GLU A 109 -11.79 -11.04 -22.05
N VAL A 110 -11.00 -10.02 -21.70
CA VAL A 110 -9.98 -9.45 -22.60
C VAL A 110 -8.94 -10.50 -22.97
N ILE A 111 -8.42 -11.22 -21.99
CA ILE A 111 -7.41 -12.27 -22.22
C ILE A 111 -8.01 -13.48 -22.95
N ASP A 112 -9.23 -13.87 -22.63
CA ASP A 112 -9.92 -14.97 -23.33
C ASP A 112 -10.15 -14.67 -24.84
N ARG A 113 -10.42 -13.40 -25.18
CA ARG A 113 -10.67 -12.97 -26.57
C ARG A 113 -9.40 -12.71 -27.36
N HIS A 114 -8.38 -12.15 -26.73
CA HIS A 114 -7.20 -11.61 -27.43
C HIS A 114 -5.91 -12.36 -27.14
N GLY A 115 -5.92 -13.25 -26.13
CA GLY A 115 -4.70 -13.90 -25.61
C GLY A 115 -3.90 -13.02 -24.66
N PRO A 116 -2.73 -13.50 -24.23
CA PRO A 116 -1.80 -12.75 -23.37
C PRO A 116 -1.38 -11.42 -24.03
N ILE A 117 -1.03 -10.45 -23.20
CA ILE A 117 -0.52 -9.16 -23.69
C ILE A 117 0.96 -9.32 -24.06
N GLU A 118 1.28 -9.11 -25.35
CA GLU A 118 2.65 -9.26 -25.86
C GLU A 118 3.55 -8.06 -25.51
N ASP A 119 2.95 -6.86 -25.36
CA ASP A 119 3.67 -5.64 -24.98
C ASP A 119 3.88 -5.60 -23.45
N THR A 120 5.09 -5.93 -23.02
CA THR A 120 5.45 -5.99 -21.60
C THR A 120 5.44 -4.60 -20.92
N ASP A 121 5.61 -3.51 -21.67
CA ASP A 121 5.41 -2.16 -21.15
C ASP A 121 3.94 -1.88 -20.80
N GLN A 122 3.00 -2.43 -21.55
CA GLN A 122 1.57 -2.35 -21.21
C GLN A 122 1.27 -3.19 -19.96
N VAL A 123 1.81 -4.40 -19.84
CA VAL A 123 1.67 -5.24 -18.65
C VAL A 123 2.23 -4.49 -17.41
N ARG A 124 3.40 -3.89 -17.54
CA ARG A 124 4.03 -3.09 -16.49
C ARG A 124 3.15 -1.89 -16.11
N GLN A 125 2.58 -1.17 -17.08
CA GLN A 125 1.73 -0.01 -16.80
C GLN A 125 0.45 -0.41 -16.06
N ILE A 126 -0.22 -1.49 -16.47
CA ILE A 126 -1.37 -2.05 -15.71
C ILE A 126 -0.95 -2.40 -14.28
N GLY A 127 0.24 -2.98 -14.10
CA GLY A 127 0.79 -3.27 -12.78
C GLY A 127 1.01 -2.02 -11.92
N ILE A 128 1.51 -0.94 -12.54
CA ILE A 128 1.69 0.37 -11.88
C ILE A 128 0.35 0.93 -11.43
N ASP A 129 -0.65 0.95 -12.32
CA ASP A 129 -1.97 1.54 -12.06
C ASP A 129 -2.73 0.74 -10.99
N LEU A 130 -2.68 -0.59 -11.04
CA LEU A 130 -3.24 -1.45 -9.97
C LEU A 130 -2.53 -1.26 -8.63
N SER A 131 -1.19 -1.10 -8.67
CA SER A 131 -0.42 -0.84 -7.46
C SER A 131 -0.70 0.54 -6.87
N ASP A 132 -1.00 1.53 -7.71
CA ASP A 132 -1.41 2.87 -7.27
C ASP A 132 -2.76 2.82 -6.56
N ALA A 133 -3.75 2.20 -7.19
CA ALA A 133 -5.06 2.00 -6.59
C ALA A 133 -4.98 1.27 -5.25
N MET A 134 -4.22 0.18 -5.18
CA MET A 134 -4.03 -0.56 -3.93
C MET A 134 -3.24 0.24 -2.89
N GLY A 135 -2.25 1.03 -3.30
CA GLY A 135 -1.52 1.95 -2.42
C GLY A 135 -2.46 2.96 -1.77
N PHE A 136 -3.34 3.58 -2.56
CA PHE A 136 -4.39 4.46 -2.07
C PHE A 136 -5.31 3.76 -1.06
N LEU A 137 -5.75 2.53 -1.34
CA LEU A 137 -6.59 1.76 -0.41
C LEU A 137 -5.83 1.48 0.90
N HIS A 138 -4.56 1.09 0.82
CA HIS A 138 -3.73 0.78 1.99
C HIS A 138 -3.49 2.01 2.87
N GLU A 139 -3.26 3.19 2.29
CA GLU A 139 -3.14 4.47 3.01
C GLU A 139 -4.41 4.81 3.80
N HIS A 140 -5.57 4.33 3.32
CA HIS A 140 -6.86 4.48 3.99
C HIS A 140 -7.26 3.24 4.81
N GLU A 141 -6.28 2.40 5.18
CA GLU A 141 -6.49 1.21 6.02
C GLU A 141 -7.52 0.22 5.42
N ILE A 142 -7.51 0.04 4.11
CA ILE A 142 -8.34 -0.93 3.39
C ILE A 142 -7.43 -1.93 2.70
N VAL A 143 -7.61 -3.24 2.96
CA VAL A 143 -7.02 -4.34 2.20
C VAL A 143 -8.11 -4.93 1.31
N TYR A 144 -7.85 -5.02 0.02
CA TYR A 144 -8.85 -5.41 -0.99
C TYR A 144 -9.20 -6.91 -0.96
N ARG A 145 -8.18 -7.80 -0.93
CA ARG A 145 -8.27 -9.25 -0.67
C ARG A 145 -8.92 -10.11 -1.75
N ASP A 146 -9.49 -9.54 -2.78
CA ASP A 146 -10.15 -10.28 -3.87
C ASP A 146 -9.75 -9.80 -5.25
N LEU A 147 -8.48 -9.40 -5.42
CA LEU A 147 -8.00 -9.04 -6.75
C LEU A 147 -7.88 -10.30 -7.62
N LYS A 148 -8.64 -10.30 -8.69
CA LYS A 148 -8.70 -11.34 -9.72
C LYS A 148 -9.15 -10.69 -11.03
N PRO A 149 -8.93 -11.32 -12.18
CA PRO A 149 -9.26 -10.72 -13.49
C PRO A 149 -10.72 -10.26 -13.62
N GLU A 150 -11.66 -11.00 -13.04
CA GLU A 150 -13.10 -10.68 -13.08
C GLU A 150 -13.45 -9.42 -12.27
N ASN A 151 -12.57 -8.97 -11.36
CA ASN A 151 -12.76 -7.78 -10.54
C ASN A 151 -11.98 -6.56 -11.06
N VAL A 152 -11.41 -6.66 -12.27
CA VAL A 152 -10.71 -5.57 -12.96
C VAL A 152 -11.37 -5.33 -14.31
N MET A 153 -11.89 -4.14 -14.52
CA MET A 153 -12.33 -3.71 -15.86
C MET A 153 -11.20 -2.97 -16.56
N LEU A 154 -10.97 -3.33 -17.81
CA LEU A 154 -9.97 -2.70 -18.66
C LEU A 154 -10.66 -1.90 -19.76
N THR A 155 -10.36 -0.61 -19.87
CA THR A 155 -10.87 0.27 -20.92
C THR A 155 -10.09 0.12 -22.22
N SER A 156 -10.54 0.74 -23.31
CA SER A 156 -9.90 0.66 -24.62
C SER A 156 -8.49 1.28 -24.66
N ASP A 157 -8.19 2.17 -23.77
CA ASP A 157 -6.86 2.79 -23.56
C ASP A 157 -6.02 2.06 -22.50
N ILE A 158 -6.45 0.85 -22.15
CA ILE A 158 -5.73 -0.10 -21.28
C ILE A 158 -5.62 0.39 -19.81
N THR A 159 -6.53 1.27 -19.38
CA THR A 159 -6.61 1.72 -18.00
C THR A 159 -7.42 0.73 -17.18
N PRO A 160 -6.85 0.14 -16.10
CA PRO A 160 -7.58 -0.77 -15.21
C PRO A 160 -8.43 0.01 -14.20
N THR A 161 -9.63 -0.50 -13.91
CA THR A 161 -10.49 -0.02 -12.83
C THR A 161 -10.91 -1.18 -11.94
N LEU A 162 -10.63 -1.07 -10.64
CA LEU A 162 -11.08 -2.04 -9.63
C LEU A 162 -12.58 -1.91 -9.40
N ILE A 163 -13.27 -3.05 -9.48
CA ILE A 163 -14.69 -3.18 -9.19
C ILE A 163 -14.89 -4.24 -8.12
N ASP A 164 -15.99 -4.24 -7.39
CA ASP A 164 -16.35 -5.23 -6.39
C ASP A 164 -15.50 -5.20 -5.09
N PHE A 165 -16.06 -4.55 -4.06
CA PHE A 165 -15.42 -4.33 -2.75
C PHE A 165 -16.03 -5.16 -1.62
N ASN A 166 -16.76 -6.23 -1.94
CA ASN A 166 -17.50 -7.04 -0.97
C ASN A 166 -16.61 -7.78 0.04
N THR A 167 -15.34 -8.01 -0.28
CA THR A 167 -14.37 -8.67 0.61
C THR A 167 -13.35 -7.71 1.22
N ALA A 168 -13.35 -6.45 0.81
CA ALA A 168 -12.47 -5.42 1.36
C ALA A 168 -12.69 -5.27 2.87
N THR A 169 -11.63 -5.06 3.63
CA THR A 169 -11.72 -4.96 5.09
C THR A 169 -10.67 -4.00 5.62
N GLY A 170 -11.03 -3.32 6.72
CA GLY A 170 -10.07 -2.50 7.46
C GLY A 170 -8.99 -3.36 8.13
N PHE A 171 -7.83 -2.78 8.36
CA PHE A 171 -6.74 -3.37 9.13
C PHE A 171 -6.13 -2.29 10.06
N ASP A 172 -5.45 -2.71 11.11
CA ASP A 172 -4.71 -1.81 11.99
C ASP A 172 -3.23 -1.71 11.57
N ALA A 173 -2.48 -0.83 12.23
CA ALA A 173 -1.05 -0.63 11.99
C ALA A 173 -0.20 -1.90 12.25
N ALA A 174 -0.73 -2.91 12.96
CA ALA A 174 -0.10 -4.19 13.20
C ALA A 174 -0.44 -5.23 12.10
N GLY A 175 -1.29 -4.87 11.12
CA GLY A 175 -1.77 -5.76 10.07
C GLY A 175 -2.85 -6.76 10.55
N ASP A 176 -3.50 -6.49 11.68
CA ASP A 176 -4.61 -7.30 12.16
C ASP A 176 -5.92 -6.77 11.55
N PRO A 177 -6.77 -7.64 10.96
CA PRO A 177 -8.03 -7.20 10.39
C PRO A 177 -8.94 -6.61 11.48
N SER A 178 -9.50 -5.41 11.22
CA SER A 178 -10.34 -4.68 12.18
C SER A 178 -11.69 -5.35 12.45
N THR A 179 -12.09 -6.31 11.61
CA THR A 179 -13.32 -7.12 11.79
C THR A 179 -13.01 -8.58 11.60
N GLY A 180 -13.51 -9.41 12.53
CA GLY A 180 -13.29 -10.85 12.51
C GLY A 180 -13.64 -11.50 11.18
N ASN A 181 -12.84 -12.47 10.80
CA ASN A 181 -12.94 -13.22 9.57
C ASN A 181 -14.23 -14.06 9.55
N SER A 182 -15.24 -13.61 8.87
CA SER A 182 -16.45 -14.40 8.63
C SER A 182 -16.57 -14.68 7.14
N GLY A 183 -16.11 -15.85 6.71
CA GLY A 183 -16.37 -16.36 5.37
C GLY A 183 -15.38 -17.43 4.94
N THR A 184 -15.92 -18.54 4.45
CA THR A 184 -15.14 -19.57 3.76
C THR A 184 -14.72 -19.00 2.41
N THR A 185 -13.50 -18.50 2.33
CA THR A 185 -12.97 -17.98 1.08
C THR A 185 -12.56 -19.16 0.20
N ILE A 186 -13.12 -19.26 -0.99
CA ILE A 186 -12.74 -20.29 -1.97
C ILE A 186 -11.31 -20.02 -2.41
N LEU A 187 -10.45 -21.05 -2.33
CA LEU A 187 -9.10 -21.02 -2.87
C LEU A 187 -9.14 -20.71 -4.38
N GLY A 188 -8.54 -19.61 -4.77
CA GLY A 188 -8.33 -19.24 -6.16
C GLY A 188 -6.84 -19.02 -6.45
N PRO A 189 -6.40 -19.11 -7.70
CA PRO A 189 -4.98 -18.96 -8.05
C PRO A 189 -4.43 -17.54 -7.78
N PHE A 190 -5.31 -16.56 -7.58
CA PHE A 190 -4.98 -15.16 -7.32
C PHE A 190 -4.94 -14.82 -5.83
N LYS A 191 -5.40 -15.71 -4.94
CA LYS A 191 -5.45 -15.47 -3.50
C LYS A 191 -4.26 -16.10 -2.78
N PRO A 192 -3.52 -15.35 -1.95
CA PRO A 192 -2.48 -15.92 -1.12
C PRO A 192 -3.08 -16.79 0.00
N ARG A 193 -2.25 -17.69 0.55
CA ARG A 193 -2.69 -18.65 1.57
C ARG A 193 -3.26 -18.00 2.82
N GLU A 194 -2.67 -16.92 3.28
CA GLU A 194 -3.12 -16.20 4.46
C GLU A 194 -4.54 -15.62 4.30
N VAL A 195 -4.97 -15.31 3.07
CA VAL A 195 -6.34 -14.89 2.76
C VAL A 195 -7.25 -16.11 2.56
N ALA A 196 -6.78 -17.11 1.83
CA ALA A 196 -7.56 -18.29 1.48
C ALA A 196 -7.81 -19.22 2.69
N GLU A 197 -6.86 -19.31 3.62
CA GLU A 197 -6.91 -20.15 4.81
C GLU A 197 -7.11 -19.35 6.11
N ALA A 198 -7.64 -18.16 6.03
CA ALA A 198 -7.75 -17.21 7.14
C ALA A 198 -8.47 -17.78 8.38
N SER A 199 -9.39 -18.74 8.21
CA SER A 199 -10.03 -19.44 9.31
C SER A 199 -9.20 -20.55 9.94
N ARG A 200 -8.03 -20.87 9.37
CA ARG A 200 -7.19 -22.03 9.77
C ARG A 200 -5.78 -21.63 10.17
N THR A 201 -5.38 -20.39 9.94
CA THR A 201 -4.01 -19.92 10.18
C THR A 201 -4.03 -18.66 11.03
N ASP A 202 -3.06 -18.55 11.95
CA ASP A 202 -2.76 -17.30 12.68
C ASP A 202 -1.94 -16.32 11.83
N VAL A 203 -1.88 -16.53 10.51
CA VAL A 203 -1.09 -15.69 9.61
C VAL A 203 -1.83 -14.39 9.36
N ARG A 204 -1.15 -13.29 9.63
CA ARG A 204 -1.67 -11.94 9.44
C ARG A 204 -1.96 -11.65 7.97
N GLN A 205 -3.04 -10.93 7.72
CA GLN A 205 -3.41 -10.40 6.42
C GLN A 205 -3.13 -8.89 6.41
N GLY A 206 -2.60 -8.40 5.31
CA GLY A 206 -2.25 -6.99 5.22
C GLY A 206 -1.97 -6.58 3.78
N PRO A 207 -1.39 -5.39 3.56
CA PRO A 207 -1.05 -4.86 2.24
C PRO A 207 -0.27 -5.82 1.34
N TRP A 208 0.60 -6.64 1.90
CA TRP A 208 1.36 -7.69 1.21
C TRP A 208 0.49 -8.78 0.57
N SER A 209 -0.76 -8.96 1.05
CA SER A 209 -1.70 -9.91 0.45
C SER A 209 -2.18 -9.44 -0.92
N ASP A 210 -2.42 -8.14 -1.08
CA ASP A 210 -2.80 -7.55 -2.37
C ASP A 210 -1.60 -7.49 -3.33
N VAL A 211 -0.39 -7.30 -2.82
CA VAL A 211 0.86 -7.41 -3.61
C VAL A 211 0.96 -8.77 -4.30
N TYR A 212 0.68 -9.87 -3.57
CA TYR A 212 0.66 -11.20 -4.17
C TYR A 212 -0.36 -11.29 -5.30
N SER A 213 -1.56 -10.77 -5.08
CA SER A 213 -2.64 -10.82 -6.08
C SER A 213 -2.28 -9.99 -7.33
N ILE A 214 -1.64 -8.82 -7.17
CA ILE A 214 -1.12 -8.03 -8.31
C ILE A 214 -0.05 -8.84 -9.07
N GLY A 215 0.90 -9.46 -8.37
CA GLY A 215 1.89 -10.34 -9.00
C GLY A 215 1.26 -11.47 -9.84
N LYS A 216 0.17 -12.07 -9.33
CA LYS A 216 -0.59 -13.09 -10.07
C LYS A 216 -1.36 -12.51 -11.27
N ILE A 217 -1.87 -11.26 -11.19
CA ILE A 217 -2.46 -10.56 -12.34
C ILE A 217 -1.39 -10.32 -13.40
N LEU A 218 -0.20 -9.81 -13.04
CA LEU A 218 0.88 -9.61 -13.99
C LEU A 218 1.25 -10.92 -14.72
N LEU A 219 1.36 -12.02 -13.98
CA LEU A 219 1.61 -13.34 -14.56
C LEU A 219 0.46 -13.78 -15.51
N PHE A 220 -0.80 -13.50 -15.15
CA PHE A 220 -1.96 -13.77 -15.99
C PHE A 220 -1.93 -12.96 -17.28
N LEU A 221 -1.60 -11.67 -17.21
CA LEU A 221 -1.46 -10.81 -18.40
C LEU A 221 -0.36 -11.30 -19.35
N LEU A 222 0.78 -11.73 -18.78
CA LEU A 222 1.93 -12.24 -19.56
C LEU A 222 1.67 -13.61 -20.20
N LYS A 223 0.78 -14.45 -19.62
CA LYS A 223 0.66 -15.86 -20.03
C LYS A 223 -0.76 -16.32 -20.36
N GLY A 224 -1.79 -15.59 -19.98
CA GLY A 224 -3.20 -16.01 -20.12
C GLY A 224 -3.62 -17.08 -19.11
N SER A 225 -2.74 -17.46 -18.19
CA SER A 225 -3.04 -18.48 -17.16
C SER A 225 -2.08 -18.35 -15.98
N VAL A 226 -2.52 -18.81 -14.80
CA VAL A 226 -1.75 -18.71 -13.58
C VAL A 226 -1.48 -20.09 -13.00
N PRO A 227 -0.21 -20.47 -12.73
CA PRO A 227 0.12 -21.72 -12.10
C PRO A 227 -0.33 -21.72 -10.63
N LYS A 228 -0.58 -22.93 -10.09
CA LYS A 228 -0.91 -23.11 -8.67
C LYS A 228 0.30 -22.91 -7.74
N LYS A 229 1.51 -22.86 -8.31
CA LYS A 229 2.75 -22.67 -7.58
C LYS A 229 2.95 -21.19 -7.30
N ASP A 230 3.55 -20.88 -6.14
CA ASP A 230 3.95 -19.54 -5.73
C ASP A 230 5.42 -19.30 -6.01
N GLY A 231 5.86 -18.02 -6.04
CA GLY A 231 7.26 -17.64 -6.22
C GLY A 231 7.83 -18.20 -7.52
N VAL A 232 7.19 -17.87 -8.64
CA VAL A 232 7.54 -18.45 -9.93
C VAL A 232 7.99 -17.36 -10.89
N ASP A 233 9.16 -17.56 -11.47
CA ASP A 233 9.62 -16.80 -12.63
C ASP A 233 8.64 -17.03 -13.81
N PRO A 234 8.01 -15.98 -14.35
CA PRO A 234 7.10 -16.09 -15.51
C PRO A 234 7.73 -16.80 -16.70
N ARG A 235 9.04 -16.67 -16.90
CA ARG A 235 9.79 -17.27 -18.02
C ARG A 235 9.84 -18.79 -17.92
N ASP A 236 9.86 -19.36 -16.71
CA ASP A 236 9.75 -20.80 -16.46
C ASP A 236 8.41 -21.39 -16.94
N PHE A 237 7.39 -20.53 -17.08
CA PHE A 237 6.08 -20.86 -17.66
C PHE A 237 5.94 -20.46 -19.13
N GLY A 238 7.04 -20.01 -19.75
CA GLY A 238 7.08 -19.64 -21.15
C GLY A 238 6.45 -18.27 -21.45
N ALA A 239 6.42 -17.36 -20.48
CA ALA A 239 6.20 -15.94 -20.76
C ALA A 239 7.47 -15.33 -21.36
N ASP A 240 7.31 -14.37 -22.27
CA ASP A 240 8.41 -13.57 -22.81
C ASP A 240 8.36 -12.20 -22.14
N CYS A 241 9.29 -11.93 -21.25
CA CYS A 241 9.39 -10.64 -20.53
C CYS A 241 10.84 -10.39 -20.09
N GLU A 242 11.12 -9.13 -19.78
CA GLU A 242 12.43 -8.67 -19.32
C GLU A 242 12.76 -9.23 -17.92
N ASP A 243 14.06 -9.36 -17.64
CA ASP A 243 14.60 -9.92 -16.39
C ASP A 243 14.01 -9.24 -15.16
N TYR A 244 14.01 -7.89 -15.12
CA TYR A 244 13.50 -7.13 -13.98
C TYR A 244 12.01 -7.42 -13.70
N LEU A 245 11.18 -7.56 -14.75
CA LEU A 245 9.75 -7.82 -14.59
C LEU A 245 9.50 -9.24 -14.08
N ALA A 246 10.28 -10.21 -14.57
CA ALA A 246 10.24 -11.58 -14.07
C ALA A 246 10.59 -11.67 -12.59
N GLU A 247 11.66 -11.01 -12.16
CA GLU A 247 12.09 -10.96 -10.75
C GLU A 247 11.06 -10.27 -9.85
N ILE A 248 10.45 -9.17 -10.34
CA ILE A 248 9.37 -8.48 -9.60
C ILE A 248 8.18 -9.41 -9.39
N VAL A 249 7.73 -10.12 -10.43
CA VAL A 249 6.59 -11.05 -10.36
C VAL A 249 6.91 -12.24 -9.46
N GLU A 250 8.09 -12.81 -9.57
CA GLU A 250 8.55 -13.91 -8.72
C GLU A 250 8.53 -13.49 -7.23
N ARG A 251 9.11 -12.33 -6.90
CA ARG A 251 9.15 -11.80 -5.53
C ARG A 251 7.75 -11.45 -5.02
N ALA A 252 6.93 -10.76 -5.80
CA ALA A 252 5.56 -10.41 -5.40
C ALA A 252 4.71 -11.65 -5.07
N THR A 253 4.96 -12.78 -5.71
CA THR A 253 4.19 -14.02 -5.57
C THR A 253 4.79 -15.04 -4.61
N GLN A 254 5.77 -14.69 -3.78
CA GLN A 254 6.37 -15.59 -2.79
C GLN A 254 5.32 -16.14 -1.81
N THR A 255 5.53 -17.36 -1.34
CA THR A 255 4.61 -18.03 -0.40
C THR A 255 4.60 -17.33 0.96
N ASP A 256 5.79 -17.02 1.48
CA ASP A 256 5.93 -16.25 2.73
C ASP A 256 5.76 -14.75 2.41
N TYR A 257 4.81 -14.10 3.08
CA TYR A 257 4.56 -12.67 2.86
C TYR A 257 5.76 -11.78 3.19
N ARG A 258 6.66 -12.22 4.05
CA ARG A 258 7.89 -11.49 4.43
C ARG A 258 8.92 -11.42 3.32
N ASP A 259 8.84 -12.33 2.36
CA ASP A 259 9.72 -12.36 1.19
C ASP A 259 9.15 -11.54 0.02
N ARG A 260 7.92 -11.00 0.15
CA ARG A 260 7.27 -10.12 -0.83
C ARG A 260 7.67 -8.66 -0.64
N TYR A 261 7.23 -7.80 -1.54
CA TYR A 261 7.16 -6.36 -1.28
C TYR A 261 6.14 -6.09 -0.17
N ARG A 262 6.45 -5.22 0.77
CA ARG A 262 5.65 -4.97 1.98
C ARG A 262 4.26 -4.39 1.71
N ASN A 263 4.10 -3.59 0.64
CA ASN A 263 2.85 -2.97 0.22
C ASN A 263 2.85 -2.64 -1.28
N ALA A 264 1.71 -2.18 -1.77
CA ALA A 264 1.54 -1.86 -3.17
C ALA A 264 2.31 -0.60 -3.62
N THR A 265 2.57 0.35 -2.72
CA THR A 265 3.36 1.55 -3.04
C THR A 265 4.80 1.17 -3.41
N VAL A 266 5.42 0.24 -2.67
CA VAL A 266 6.74 -0.29 -2.99
C VAL A 266 6.71 -1.09 -4.30
N LEU A 267 5.66 -1.88 -4.54
CA LEU A 267 5.51 -2.61 -5.81
C LEU A 267 5.39 -1.64 -6.99
N LYS A 268 4.61 -0.56 -6.86
CA LYS A 268 4.53 0.51 -7.86
C LYS A 268 5.91 1.09 -8.19
N GLU A 269 6.69 1.39 -7.16
CA GLU A 269 8.01 2.02 -7.32
C GLU A 269 8.98 1.12 -8.07
N VAL A 270 9.12 -0.15 -7.70
CA VAL A 270 10.00 -1.10 -8.41
C VAL A 270 9.55 -1.34 -9.86
N LEU A 271 8.24 -1.33 -10.13
CA LEU A 271 7.72 -1.37 -11.50
C LEU A 271 8.05 -0.10 -12.29
N GLN A 272 8.00 1.08 -11.66
CA GLN A 272 8.34 2.36 -12.29
C GLN A 272 9.83 2.47 -12.60
N THR A 273 10.68 2.10 -11.64
CA THR A 273 12.14 2.19 -11.79
C THR A 273 12.73 1.06 -12.63
N ARG A 274 11.97 -0.02 -12.89
CA ARG A 274 12.44 -1.26 -13.52
C ARG A 274 13.59 -1.91 -12.74
N ASP A 275 13.57 -1.73 -11.43
CA ASP A 275 14.55 -2.32 -10.52
C ASP A 275 13.79 -3.18 -9.49
N PRO A 276 14.04 -4.51 -9.43
CA PRO A 276 13.35 -5.40 -8.50
C PRO A 276 13.72 -5.15 -7.03
N GLU A 277 14.84 -4.44 -6.77
CA GLU A 277 15.24 -4.09 -5.42
C GLU A 277 14.61 -2.74 -5.01
N PRO A 278 13.75 -2.75 -3.97
CA PRO A 278 13.16 -1.51 -3.47
C PRO A 278 14.24 -0.61 -2.86
N PRO A 279 14.11 0.70 -2.97
CA PRO A 279 15.01 1.62 -2.29
C PRO A 279 14.95 1.38 -0.79
N ALA A 280 16.11 1.45 -0.15
CA ALA A 280 16.19 1.36 1.29
C ALA A 280 15.44 2.53 1.93
N ARG A 281 14.53 2.24 2.85
CA ARG A 281 13.79 3.23 3.64
C ARG A 281 13.85 2.91 5.12
N ALA A 282 13.80 3.96 5.94
CA ALA A 282 13.61 3.84 7.36
C ALA A 282 12.63 4.90 7.85
N SER A 283 12.02 4.69 8.99
CA SER A 283 11.28 5.73 9.69
C SER A 283 12.06 6.23 10.90
N VAL A 284 11.97 7.52 11.17
CA VAL A 284 12.48 8.15 12.38
C VAL A 284 11.33 8.84 13.10
N ARG A 285 11.09 8.47 14.35
CA ARG A 285 10.05 9.07 15.19
C ARG A 285 10.65 10.11 16.12
N TYR A 286 10.26 11.37 15.98
CA TYR A 286 10.63 12.42 16.92
C TYR A 286 9.86 12.22 18.24
N VAL A 287 10.56 11.73 19.25
CA VAL A 287 9.95 11.22 20.49
C VAL A 287 9.14 12.28 21.24
N GLN A 288 9.61 13.53 21.25
CA GLN A 288 8.97 14.61 22.02
C GLN A 288 7.71 15.17 21.36
N ALA A 289 7.63 15.17 20.03
CA ALA A 289 6.47 15.66 19.27
C ALA A 289 5.54 14.53 18.82
N ASP A 290 5.99 13.27 18.93
CA ASP A 290 5.34 12.07 18.37
C ASP A 290 5.09 12.16 16.87
N GLU A 291 6.00 12.84 16.15
CA GLU A 291 5.98 12.98 14.71
C GLU A 291 6.87 11.90 14.07
N ARG A 292 6.45 11.37 12.93
CA ARG A 292 7.20 10.38 12.16
C ARG A 292 7.62 10.95 10.80
N PHE A 293 8.83 10.65 10.41
CA PHE A 293 9.40 11.01 9.11
C PHE A 293 9.96 9.76 8.46
N THR A 294 9.77 9.62 7.14
CA THR A 294 10.49 8.62 6.34
C THR A 294 11.84 9.20 5.94
N VAL A 295 12.88 8.39 6.01
CA VAL A 295 14.24 8.73 5.56
C VAL A 295 14.72 7.74 4.52
N GLU A 296 15.40 8.25 3.51
CA GLU A 296 16.10 7.51 2.47
C GLU A 296 17.62 7.74 2.59
N PRO A 297 18.46 6.90 1.96
CA PRO A 297 19.90 7.14 1.93
C PRO A 297 20.23 8.54 1.38
N GLY A 298 21.04 9.28 2.11
CA GLY A 298 21.38 10.68 1.81
C GLY A 298 20.56 11.72 2.58
N ASP A 299 19.42 11.34 3.15
CA ASP A 299 18.58 12.27 3.92
C ASP A 299 19.25 12.76 5.19
N THR A 300 18.87 13.98 5.58
CA THR A 300 19.48 14.69 6.69
C THR A 300 18.45 15.24 7.66
N ILE A 301 18.82 15.32 8.95
CA ILE A 301 18.04 16.06 9.95
C ILE A 301 18.89 17.24 10.44
N GLY A 302 18.25 18.40 10.60
CA GLY A 302 18.91 19.59 11.09
C GLY A 302 17.95 20.67 11.59
N ARG A 303 18.50 21.84 11.94
CA ARG A 303 17.72 22.94 12.51
C ARG A 303 17.04 23.78 11.42
N GLN A 304 15.76 24.08 11.65
CA GLN A 304 14.97 24.96 10.80
C GLN A 304 15.52 26.41 10.87
N GLY A 305 15.56 27.09 9.73
CA GLY A 305 15.94 28.50 9.64
C GLY A 305 17.40 28.82 9.95
N ALA A 306 18.28 27.82 10.06
CA ALA A 306 19.71 28.01 10.23
C ALA A 306 20.36 28.62 8.95
N ARG A 307 21.45 29.39 9.12
CA ARG A 307 22.28 29.79 7.99
C ARG A 307 23.09 28.60 7.50
N GLY A 308 22.99 28.26 6.21
CA GLY A 308 23.68 27.14 5.60
C GLY A 308 22.77 26.23 4.78
N PRO A 309 23.24 25.02 4.40
CA PRO A 309 22.42 24.04 3.69
C PRO A 309 21.20 23.66 4.53
N SER A 310 20.04 23.52 3.89
CA SER A 310 18.82 23.04 4.56
C SER A 310 18.87 21.52 4.68
N ALA A 311 18.50 20.98 5.84
CA ALA A 311 18.27 19.55 6.01
C ALA A 311 16.98 19.09 5.31
N SER A 312 16.92 17.81 4.91
CA SER A 312 15.70 17.19 4.36
C SER A 312 14.56 17.25 5.37
N ILE A 313 14.87 16.99 6.63
CA ILE A 313 13.96 17.10 7.77
C ILE A 313 14.45 18.24 8.65
N ALA A 314 13.71 19.35 8.67
CA ALA A 314 14.04 20.52 9.44
C ALA A 314 13.19 20.58 10.71
N ILE A 315 13.84 20.63 11.88
CA ILE A 315 13.18 20.68 13.18
C ILE A 315 13.48 22.00 13.89
N ASP A 316 12.57 22.40 14.78
CA ASP A 316 12.79 23.51 15.69
C ASP A 316 13.83 23.13 16.74
N ASP A 317 14.83 24.02 16.96
CA ASP A 317 15.73 23.91 18.09
C ASP A 317 15.15 24.66 19.30
N PRO A 318 14.63 23.96 20.32
CA PRO A 318 14.00 24.61 21.45
C PRO A 318 14.92 25.57 22.23
N GLN A 319 16.23 25.44 22.04
CA GLN A 319 17.25 26.23 22.72
C GLN A 319 18.04 27.17 21.78
N GLY A 320 17.79 27.07 20.47
CA GLY A 320 18.18 28.06 19.46
C GLY A 320 19.60 28.02 18.94
N GLU A 321 20.54 27.21 19.51
CA GLU A 321 21.96 27.32 19.17
C GLU A 321 22.75 26.00 19.08
N TYR A 322 22.15 24.87 19.43
CA TYR A 322 22.92 23.63 19.62
C TYR A 322 22.82 22.67 18.41
N ILE A 323 21.75 22.75 17.62
CA ILE A 323 21.56 21.91 16.45
C ILE A 323 22.09 22.61 15.21
N SER A 324 22.95 21.94 14.48
CA SER A 324 23.48 22.43 13.21
C SER A 324 22.41 22.49 12.11
N SER A 325 22.62 23.30 11.07
CA SER A 325 21.73 23.33 9.87
C SER A 325 21.58 21.95 9.24
N VAL A 326 22.64 21.17 9.22
CA VAL A 326 22.65 19.73 8.98
C VAL A 326 23.36 19.09 10.18
N GLN A 327 22.64 18.32 10.96
CA GLN A 327 23.16 17.70 12.18
C GLN A 327 23.61 16.27 11.90
N VAL A 328 22.76 15.49 11.25
CA VAL A 328 23.01 14.08 10.90
C VAL A 328 22.62 13.80 9.47
N GLN A 329 23.23 12.79 8.90
CA GLN A 329 22.88 12.20 7.61
C GLN A 329 22.69 10.70 7.79
N PHE A 330 21.62 10.17 7.18
CA PHE A 330 21.37 8.74 7.08
C PHE A 330 21.93 8.21 5.76
N ASP A 331 22.50 7.02 5.79
CA ASP A 331 22.99 6.37 4.59
C ASP A 331 22.95 4.84 4.76
N THR A 332 23.16 4.11 3.68
CA THR A 332 23.24 2.65 3.70
C THR A 332 24.59 2.18 3.16
N ALA A 333 25.15 1.16 3.78
CA ALA A 333 26.33 0.48 3.31
C ALA A 333 26.20 -1.01 3.60
N ASP A 334 26.44 -1.86 2.59
CA ASP A 334 26.35 -3.33 2.69
C ASP A 334 25.00 -3.83 3.25
N GLY A 335 23.90 -3.11 2.93
CA GLY A 335 22.56 -3.45 3.40
C GLY A 335 22.22 -2.95 4.81
N ASP A 336 23.15 -2.31 5.49
CA ASP A 336 22.99 -1.77 6.84
C ASP A 336 22.82 -0.26 6.83
N TRP A 337 21.95 0.26 7.69
CA TRP A 337 21.80 1.68 7.91
C TRP A 337 22.91 2.27 8.77
N HIS A 338 23.40 3.42 8.37
CA HIS A 338 24.44 4.18 9.05
C HIS A 338 23.98 5.62 9.31
N LEU A 339 24.29 6.11 10.49
CA LEU A 339 24.14 7.53 10.83
C LEU A 339 25.53 8.17 10.80
N HIS A 340 25.67 9.25 10.04
CA HIS A 340 26.85 10.09 9.97
C HIS A 340 26.59 11.41 10.70
N ASP A 341 27.49 11.78 11.64
CA ASP A 341 27.45 13.11 12.23
C ASP A 341 27.98 14.16 11.24
N ARG A 342 27.26 15.26 11.09
CA ARG A 342 27.61 16.41 10.23
C ARG A 342 27.71 17.71 11.04
N SER A 343 27.72 17.59 12.35
CA SER A 343 27.62 18.72 13.27
C SER A 343 28.95 19.11 13.89
N LEU A 344 28.96 20.30 14.48
CA LEU A 344 30.13 20.76 15.27
C LEU A 344 30.07 20.29 16.72
N ASN A 345 28.87 19.96 17.25
CA ASN A 345 28.66 19.59 18.63
C ASN A 345 28.59 18.07 18.87
N GLY A 346 28.42 17.30 17.81
CA GLY A 346 28.24 15.85 17.85
C GLY A 346 26.81 15.44 18.13
N THR A 347 26.55 14.18 17.81
CA THR A 347 25.28 13.50 17.98
C THR A 347 25.46 12.34 18.93
N PHE A 348 24.43 11.91 19.58
CA PHE A 348 24.48 10.79 20.52
C PHE A 348 23.53 9.67 20.03
N VAL A 349 24.02 8.44 20.04
CA VAL A 349 23.22 7.25 19.68
C VAL A 349 23.19 6.31 20.86
N GLN A 350 22.00 5.87 21.26
CA GLN A 350 21.81 4.89 22.31
C GLN A 350 21.58 3.51 21.69
N GLN A 351 22.54 2.63 21.92
CA GLN A 351 22.48 1.22 21.58
C GLN A 351 22.52 0.39 22.86
N GLY A 352 21.42 -0.28 23.18
CA GLY A 352 21.27 -0.99 24.44
C GLY A 352 21.14 -0.01 25.64
N ARG A 353 22.07 -0.08 26.63
CA ARG A 353 21.94 0.71 27.89
C ARG A 353 22.76 1.99 27.95
N GLY A 354 23.49 2.33 26.91
CA GLY A 354 24.43 3.45 26.96
C GLY A 354 24.38 4.36 25.74
N TRP A 355 24.64 5.64 25.97
CA TRP A 355 24.80 6.63 24.92
C TRP A 355 26.26 6.66 24.43
N GLN A 356 26.44 6.61 23.11
CA GLN A 356 27.70 6.79 22.44
C GLN A 356 27.66 8.13 21.69
N ARG A 357 28.72 8.95 21.84
CA ARG A 357 28.88 10.16 21.02
C ARG A 357 29.42 9.78 19.64
N VAL A 358 28.85 10.36 18.61
CA VAL A 358 29.29 10.34 17.23
C VAL A 358 29.72 11.77 16.90
N LEU A 359 30.91 11.97 16.34
CA LEU A 359 31.47 13.30 16.12
C LEU A 359 32.31 13.33 14.86
N CYS A 360 31.93 14.17 13.90
CA CYS A 360 32.67 14.34 12.64
C CYS A 360 34.05 14.99 12.83
N ALA A 361 34.86 14.92 11.78
CA ALA A 361 36.22 15.50 11.79
C ALA A 361 36.23 16.98 12.15
N ALA A 362 35.30 17.78 11.56
CA ALA A 362 35.17 19.20 11.83
C ALA A 362 34.83 19.52 13.28
N GLY A 363 33.92 18.73 13.89
CA GLY A 363 33.56 18.86 15.29
C GLY A 363 34.74 18.56 16.22
N ARG A 364 35.55 17.53 15.90
CA ARG A 364 36.76 17.20 16.66
C ARG A 364 37.82 18.28 16.54
N GLU A 365 37.99 18.91 15.36
CA GLU A 365 38.92 20.00 15.13
C GLU A 365 38.50 21.23 15.95
N ARG A 366 37.24 21.63 15.90
CA ARG A 366 36.71 22.73 16.70
C ARG A 366 37.00 22.55 18.21
N LEU A 367 36.75 21.37 18.77
CA LEU A 367 37.02 21.12 20.19
C LEU A 367 38.50 21.29 20.54
N ARG A 368 39.40 20.81 19.67
CA ARG A 368 40.87 21.00 19.86
C ARG A 368 41.28 22.48 19.81
N ASP A 369 40.69 23.26 18.89
CA ASP A 369 40.94 24.70 18.77
C ASP A 369 40.46 25.47 20.01
N GLU A 370 39.39 25.01 20.64
CA GLU A 370 38.84 25.52 21.90
C GLU A 370 39.62 25.03 23.15
N GLY A 371 40.58 24.15 22.95
CA GLY A 371 41.39 23.57 24.04
C GLY A 371 40.67 22.43 24.79
N GLU A 372 39.60 21.86 24.20
CA GLU A 372 38.86 20.74 24.74
C GLU A 372 39.37 19.41 24.16
N ASP A 373 39.30 18.36 24.98
CA ASP A 373 39.63 16.99 24.54
C ASP A 373 38.42 16.39 23.82
N PRO A 374 38.54 16.03 22.51
CA PRO A 374 37.45 15.39 21.78
C PRO A 374 37.18 13.93 22.20
N THR A 375 38.01 13.33 23.05
CA THR A 375 37.85 11.92 23.47
C THR A 375 36.71 11.72 24.47
N ASP A 376 36.17 10.50 24.54
CA ASP A 376 35.21 10.11 25.56
C ASP A 376 35.89 9.97 26.95
N ARG A 377 35.11 9.75 28.00
CA ARG A 377 35.60 9.54 29.37
C ARG A 377 36.58 8.37 29.53
N HIS A 378 36.73 7.54 28.50
CA HIS A 378 37.68 6.40 28.45
C HIS A 378 38.88 6.67 27.52
N GLY A 379 39.02 7.92 27.05
CA GLY A 379 40.11 8.32 26.14
C GLY A 379 39.95 7.82 24.72
N ARG A 380 38.75 7.40 24.27
CA ARG A 380 38.50 6.93 22.91
C ARG A 380 37.98 8.08 22.06
N VAL A 381 38.47 8.17 20.83
CA VAL A 381 37.96 9.13 19.84
C VAL A 381 36.57 8.68 19.39
N PRO A 382 35.53 9.55 19.47
CA PRO A 382 34.22 9.23 18.94
C PRO A 382 34.27 8.93 17.44
N PRO A 383 33.54 7.91 16.94
CA PRO A 383 33.46 7.64 15.52
C PRO A 383 32.73 8.76 14.78
N GLU A 384 32.91 8.87 13.46
CA GLU A 384 32.20 9.83 12.59
C GLU A 384 30.84 9.30 12.16
N SER A 385 30.69 7.98 12.18
CA SER A 385 29.44 7.27 11.86
C SER A 385 29.24 6.08 12.77
N VAL A 386 28.00 5.63 12.84
CA VAL A 386 27.61 4.42 13.58
C VAL A 386 26.54 3.67 12.81
N ARG A 387 26.60 2.35 12.82
CA ARG A 387 25.54 1.50 12.30
C ARG A 387 24.30 1.64 13.20
N LEU A 388 23.12 1.78 12.58
CA LEU A 388 21.83 1.84 13.26
C LEU A 388 21.13 0.49 13.24
N HIS A 389 20.40 0.21 14.31
CA HIS A 389 19.54 -0.95 14.45
C HIS A 389 18.12 -0.50 14.81
N ASP A 390 17.16 -1.39 14.62
CA ASP A 390 15.78 -1.13 14.99
C ASP A 390 15.64 -0.75 16.48
N GLY A 391 14.93 0.35 16.73
CA GLY A 391 14.71 0.90 18.07
C GLY A 391 15.89 1.72 18.64
N ASP A 392 16.98 1.94 17.86
CA ASP A 392 18.06 2.81 18.32
C ASP A 392 17.56 4.24 18.51
N LEU A 393 17.98 4.90 19.60
CA LEU A 393 17.66 6.30 19.86
C LEU A 393 18.80 7.21 19.40
N VAL A 394 18.46 8.22 18.61
CA VAL A 394 19.37 9.25 18.10
C VAL A 394 19.04 10.58 18.76
N SER A 395 19.93 11.15 19.55
CA SER A 395 19.78 12.48 20.13
C SER A 395 20.69 13.46 19.40
N LEU A 396 20.12 14.51 18.79
CA LEU A 396 20.85 15.48 17.96
C LEU A 396 21.82 16.36 18.79
N VAL A 397 21.56 16.45 20.07
CA VAL A 397 22.42 17.09 21.07
C VAL A 397 22.52 16.17 22.28
N HIS A 398 23.18 16.63 23.34
CA HIS A 398 23.23 15.79 24.57
C HIS A 398 21.82 15.36 25.00
N PRO A 399 21.59 14.09 25.34
CA PRO A 399 20.24 13.51 25.56
C PRO A 399 19.38 14.26 26.59
N THR A 400 20.01 14.99 27.50
CA THR A 400 19.29 15.82 28.52
C THR A 400 18.53 17.00 27.91
N TYR A 401 18.80 17.37 26.66
CA TYR A 401 18.10 18.47 25.96
C TYR A 401 16.79 18.05 25.30
N GLY A 402 16.53 16.76 25.18
CA GLY A 402 15.23 16.25 24.76
C GLY A 402 14.94 16.37 23.25
N VAL A 403 15.94 16.30 22.40
CA VAL A 403 15.77 16.25 20.94
C VAL A 403 16.21 14.88 20.45
N THR A 404 15.29 13.92 20.55
CA THR A 404 15.59 12.50 20.35
C THR A 404 14.65 11.89 19.31
N PHE A 405 15.21 11.10 18.41
CA PHE A 405 14.52 10.30 17.40
C PHE A 405 14.72 8.81 17.69
N GLU A 406 13.69 8.02 17.45
CA GLU A 406 13.76 6.56 17.45
C GLU A 406 13.79 6.08 16.01
N PHE A 407 14.78 5.25 15.68
CA PHE A 407 15.02 4.77 14.34
C PHE A 407 14.40 3.40 14.12
N HIS A 408 13.74 3.21 12.97
CA HIS A 408 13.15 1.94 12.56
C HIS A 408 13.43 1.71 11.06
N PRO A 409 14.29 0.74 10.69
CA PRO A 409 14.47 0.38 9.30
C PRO A 409 13.18 -0.22 8.76
N GLU A 410 12.79 0.17 7.57
CA GLU A 410 11.70 -0.46 6.85
C GLU A 410 12.28 -1.65 6.10
N THR A 411 11.92 -2.86 6.52
CA THR A 411 12.36 -4.13 5.90
C THR A 411 11.41 -4.57 4.81
#